data_f6dde57f5d83897ec1bcba6c3e11ab48
#
_entry.id   f6dde57f5d83897ec1bcba6c3e11ab48
#
_cell.length_a   1.000
_cell.length_b   1.000
_cell.length_c   1.000
_cell.angle_alpha   90.00
_cell.angle_beta   90.00
_cell.angle_gamma   90.00
#
_symmetry.space_group_name_H-M   'P 1'
#
loop_
_entity.id
_entity.type
_entity.pdbx_description
1 polymer ?
#
loop_
_entity_poly.entity_id
_entity_poly.type
_entity_poly.pdbx_seq_one_letter_code
_entity_poly.pdbx_strand_id
1 'polypeptide(L)'
;MQVFVVGSPLETAMALSRKHLRNQINEAHVILAAIHGEGKGWFYHPVVLMYSEPNSVRWLQMYADILEGYLEGYTGLSEADRKAREITPEFHTEKFLTQMKRRLYTKKEL
;
A
#
# COMPACT_ATOMS: atom_id res chain seq x y z
N MET A 1 -7.34 -6.66 7.17
CA MET A 1 -6.76 -6.40 5.84
C MET A 1 -6.90 -4.94 5.50
N GLN A 2 -5.79 -4.25 5.36
CA GLN A 2 -5.82 -2.81 5.19
C GLN A 2 -4.52 -2.32 4.56
N VAL A 3 -4.61 -1.35 3.65
CA VAL A 3 -3.45 -0.71 3.06
C VAL A 3 -3.36 0.70 3.64
N PHE A 4 -2.32 0.98 4.41
CA PHE A 4 -2.09 2.32 4.93
C PHE A 4 -1.39 3.16 3.86
N VAL A 5 -1.92 4.34 3.61
CA VAL A 5 -1.39 5.27 2.63
C VAL A 5 -1.46 6.67 3.23
N VAL A 6 -0.31 7.31 3.34
CA VAL A 6 -0.27 8.69 3.87
C VAL A 6 0.20 9.68 2.80
N GLY A 7 0.44 9.18 1.59
CA GLY A 7 0.91 9.98 0.48
C GLY A 7 1.34 9.01 -0.60
N SER A 8 2.51 9.23 -1.19
CA SER A 8 3.07 8.27 -2.15
C SER A 8 3.55 7.02 -1.40
N PRO A 9 3.86 5.93 -2.12
CA PRO A 9 4.41 4.73 -1.48
C PRO A 9 5.67 5.02 -0.66
N LEU A 10 6.58 5.81 -1.18
CA LEU A 10 7.82 6.12 -0.46
C LEU A 10 7.54 6.96 0.78
N GLU A 11 6.66 7.96 0.68
CA GLU A 11 6.26 8.75 1.83
C GLU A 11 5.63 7.88 2.91
N THR A 12 4.83 6.91 2.49
CA THR A 12 4.21 5.96 3.42
C THR A 12 5.26 5.09 4.08
N ALA A 13 6.21 4.58 3.30
CA ALA A 13 7.30 3.76 3.86
C ALA A 13 8.08 4.51 4.91
N MET A 14 8.36 5.79 4.66
CA MET A 14 9.11 6.62 5.61
C MET A 14 8.34 6.93 6.88
N ALA A 15 7.02 6.88 6.81
CA ALA A 15 6.15 7.17 7.95
C ALA A 15 5.89 5.96 8.85
N LEU A 16 6.13 4.74 8.35
CA LEU A 16 5.82 3.52 9.09
C LEU A 16 6.99 3.08 9.94
N SER A 17 6.69 2.49 11.10
CA SER A 17 7.71 1.80 11.87
C SER A 17 8.13 0.53 11.09
N ARG A 18 9.28 -0.03 11.44
CA ARG A 18 9.76 -1.24 10.77
C ARG A 18 8.77 -2.38 10.86
N LYS A 19 8.13 -2.54 12.00
CA LYS A 19 7.11 -3.57 12.21
C LYS A 19 5.92 -3.39 11.26
N HIS A 20 5.43 -2.15 11.17
CA HIS A 20 4.29 -1.86 10.30
C HIS A 20 4.65 -1.92 8.83
N LEU A 21 5.88 -1.57 8.51
CA LEU A 21 6.38 -1.69 7.14
C LEU A 21 6.29 -3.15 6.68
N ARG A 22 6.77 -4.08 7.51
CA ARG A 22 6.69 -5.51 7.20
C ARG A 22 5.24 -5.98 7.10
N ASN A 23 4.38 -5.52 7.99
CA ASN A 23 2.97 -5.89 7.95
C ASN A 23 2.31 -5.41 6.67
N GLN A 24 2.63 -4.20 6.23
CA GLN A 24 2.04 -3.66 5.01
C GLN A 24 2.53 -4.37 3.76
N ILE A 25 3.79 -4.79 3.74
CA ILE A 25 4.30 -5.59 2.63
C ILE A 25 3.50 -6.90 2.54
N ASN A 26 3.28 -7.58 3.68
CA ASN A 26 2.51 -8.81 3.70
C ASN A 26 1.06 -8.56 3.29
N GLU A 27 0.45 -7.49 3.78
CA GLU A 27 -0.93 -7.17 3.42
C GLU A 27 -1.07 -6.91 1.91
N ALA A 28 -0.13 -6.19 1.33
CA ALA A 28 -0.15 -5.92 -0.10
C ALA A 28 -0.09 -7.23 -0.89
N HIS A 29 0.77 -8.15 -0.48
CA HIS A 29 0.88 -9.45 -1.16
C HIS A 29 -0.38 -10.28 -1.01
N VAL A 30 -1.02 -10.27 0.16
CA VAL A 30 -2.28 -10.99 0.37
C VAL A 30 -3.37 -10.43 -0.53
N ILE A 31 -3.47 -9.11 -0.64
CA ILE A 31 -4.47 -8.47 -1.49
C ILE A 31 -4.21 -8.80 -2.96
N LEU A 32 -2.95 -8.71 -3.40
CA LEU A 32 -2.59 -9.03 -4.78
C LEU A 32 -2.90 -10.49 -5.12
N ALA A 33 -2.60 -11.41 -4.20
CA ALA A 33 -2.92 -12.82 -4.39
C ALA A 33 -4.43 -13.02 -4.52
N ALA A 34 -5.22 -12.34 -3.69
CA ALA A 34 -6.68 -12.43 -3.75
C ALA A 34 -7.22 -11.92 -5.09
N ILE A 35 -6.66 -10.81 -5.58
CA ILE A 35 -7.05 -10.24 -6.88
C ILE A 35 -6.76 -11.23 -8.00
N HIS A 36 -5.67 -11.98 -7.91
CA HIS A 36 -5.29 -12.97 -8.91
C HIS A 36 -5.98 -14.34 -8.69
N GLY A 37 -6.94 -14.42 -7.77
CA GLY A 37 -7.71 -15.63 -7.57
C GLY A 37 -7.06 -16.66 -6.65
N GLU A 38 -6.00 -16.28 -5.95
CA GLU A 38 -5.25 -17.21 -5.08
C GLU A 38 -5.59 -17.07 -3.61
N GLY A 39 -6.46 -16.13 -3.28
CA GLY A 39 -6.70 -15.73 -1.90
C GLY A 39 -7.75 -16.50 -1.12
N LYS A 40 -8.23 -17.62 -1.60
CA LYS A 40 -9.11 -18.53 -0.87
C LYS A 40 -10.29 -17.86 -0.14
N GLY A 41 -11.07 -17.07 -0.87
CA GLY A 41 -12.25 -16.44 -0.28
C GLY A 41 -12.10 -14.97 0.04
N TRP A 42 -10.90 -14.44 0.00
CA TRP A 42 -10.70 -13.01 0.22
C TRP A 42 -11.12 -12.15 -0.96
N PHE A 43 -11.47 -12.77 -2.09
CA PHE A 43 -11.79 -12.07 -3.33
C PHE A 43 -12.85 -10.98 -3.17
N TYR A 44 -13.84 -11.22 -2.32
CA TYR A 44 -14.93 -10.26 -2.10
C TYR A 44 -14.68 -9.29 -0.94
N HIS A 45 -13.53 -9.34 -0.32
CA HIS A 45 -13.21 -8.41 0.76
C HIS A 45 -13.20 -6.98 0.20
N PRO A 46 -13.81 -6.01 0.90
CA PRO A 46 -13.89 -4.63 0.38
C PRO A 46 -12.56 -4.04 -0.05
N VAL A 47 -11.47 -4.28 0.68
CA VAL A 47 -10.16 -3.73 0.32
C VAL A 47 -9.65 -4.35 -0.97
N VAL A 48 -9.88 -5.66 -1.15
CA VAL A 48 -9.49 -6.35 -2.39
C VAL A 48 -10.25 -5.75 -3.58
N LEU A 49 -11.55 -5.51 -3.41
CA LEU A 49 -12.37 -4.92 -4.47
C LEU A 49 -11.91 -3.49 -4.81
N MET A 50 -11.52 -2.72 -3.80
CA MET A 50 -11.04 -1.36 -4.02
C MET A 50 -9.81 -1.32 -4.94
N TYR A 51 -8.92 -2.30 -4.81
CA TYR A 51 -7.67 -2.31 -5.56
C TYR A 51 -7.72 -3.22 -6.81
N SER A 52 -8.89 -3.72 -7.20
CA SER A 52 -8.99 -4.69 -8.28
C SER A 52 -8.95 -4.11 -9.69
N GLU A 53 -9.09 -2.81 -9.87
CA GLU A 53 -8.95 -2.20 -11.20
C GLU A 53 -7.49 -2.29 -11.67
N PRO A 54 -7.24 -2.48 -12.97
CA PRO A 54 -5.87 -2.70 -13.48
C PRO A 54 -4.83 -1.68 -13.02
N ASN A 55 -5.16 -0.40 -13.06
CA ASN A 55 -4.20 0.63 -12.62
C ASN A 55 -3.96 0.57 -11.12
N SER A 56 -5.00 0.24 -10.34
CA SER A 56 -4.86 0.10 -8.90
C SER A 56 -4.03 -1.12 -8.54
N VAL A 57 -4.18 -2.21 -9.28
CA VAL A 57 -3.34 -3.41 -9.10
C VAL A 57 -1.88 -3.04 -9.34
N ARG A 58 -1.60 -2.33 -10.44
CA ARG A 58 -0.23 -1.91 -10.76
C ARG A 58 0.33 -1.02 -9.67
N TRP A 59 -0.48 -0.08 -9.18
CA TRP A 59 -0.05 0.79 -8.10
C TRP A 59 0.29 -0.02 -6.85
N LEU A 60 -0.55 -0.99 -6.52
CA LEU A 60 -0.33 -1.80 -5.31
C LEU A 60 0.93 -2.66 -5.45
N GLN A 61 1.22 -3.16 -6.64
CA GLN A 61 2.46 -3.88 -6.91
C GLN A 61 3.67 -2.97 -6.69
N MET A 62 3.61 -1.75 -7.20
CA MET A 62 4.67 -0.77 -7.02
C MET A 62 4.82 -0.36 -5.55
N TYR A 63 3.69 -0.22 -4.85
CA TYR A 63 3.67 0.05 -3.43
C TYR A 63 4.44 -1.03 -2.66
N ALA A 64 4.11 -2.29 -2.91
CA ALA A 64 4.80 -3.40 -2.24
C ALA A 64 6.30 -3.40 -2.55
N ASP A 65 6.66 -3.19 -3.80
CA ASP A 65 8.07 -3.18 -4.21
C ASP A 65 8.84 -2.04 -3.55
N ILE A 66 8.24 -0.87 -3.47
CA ILE A 66 8.89 0.29 -2.87
C ILE A 66 9.05 0.08 -1.37
N LEU A 67 8.04 -0.45 -0.69
CA LEU A 67 8.14 -0.75 0.72
C LEU A 67 9.21 -1.81 1.00
N GLU A 68 9.28 -2.84 0.17
CA GLU A 68 10.32 -3.86 0.30
C GLU A 68 11.71 -3.27 0.09
N GLY A 69 11.86 -2.44 -0.95
CA GLY A 69 13.13 -1.79 -1.22
C GLY A 69 13.56 -0.89 -0.06
N TYR A 70 12.62 -0.16 0.50
CA TYR A 70 12.89 0.70 1.64
C TYR A 70 13.32 -0.11 2.86
N LEU A 71 12.63 -1.21 3.13
CA LEU A 71 12.95 -2.09 4.25
C LEU A 71 14.35 -2.67 4.11
N GLU A 72 14.77 -2.98 2.88
CA GLU A 72 16.08 -3.56 2.60
C GLU A 72 17.20 -2.54 2.50
N GLY A 73 16.87 -1.26 2.64
CA GLY A 73 17.88 -0.21 2.63
C GLY A 73 18.26 0.29 1.24
N TYR A 74 17.46 0.00 0.22
CA TYR A 74 17.72 0.54 -1.11
C TYR A 74 17.66 2.06 -1.10
N THR A 75 18.60 2.66 -1.82
CA THR A 75 18.55 4.09 -2.13
C THR A 75 18.01 4.20 -3.56
N GLY A 76 17.63 5.22 -4.10
CA GLY A 76 17.19 5.30 -5.50
C GLY A 76 15.77 4.86 -5.75
N LEU A 77 14.91 4.93 -4.71
CA LEU A 77 13.52 4.58 -4.85
C LEU A 77 12.66 5.72 -5.40
N SER A 78 13.23 6.92 -5.51
CA SER A 78 12.46 8.11 -5.92
C SER A 78 11.90 7.99 -7.34
N GLU A 79 12.60 7.35 -8.25
CA GLU A 79 12.10 7.18 -9.61
C GLU A 79 10.91 6.23 -9.65
N ALA A 80 11.00 5.11 -8.94
CA ALA A 80 9.89 4.17 -8.82
C ALA A 80 8.69 4.85 -8.17
N ASP A 81 8.93 5.65 -7.14
CA ASP A 81 7.89 6.37 -6.45
C ASP A 81 7.21 7.40 -7.35
N ARG A 82 7.99 8.09 -8.18
CA ARG A 82 7.44 9.05 -9.14
C ARG A 82 6.49 8.34 -10.11
N LYS A 83 6.89 7.18 -10.59
CA LYS A 83 6.05 6.38 -11.50
C LYS A 83 4.77 5.93 -10.82
N ALA A 84 4.87 5.50 -9.56
CA ALA A 84 3.69 5.09 -8.80
C ALA A 84 2.72 6.26 -8.63
N ARG A 85 3.23 7.46 -8.40
CA ARG A 85 2.37 8.64 -8.25
C ARG A 85 1.56 8.93 -9.51
N GLU A 86 2.10 8.60 -10.68
CA GLU A 86 1.39 8.84 -11.95
C GLU A 86 0.16 7.95 -12.11
N ILE A 87 0.12 6.82 -11.42
CA ILE A 87 -1.01 5.88 -11.49
C ILE A 87 -1.72 5.73 -10.15
N THR A 88 -1.65 6.75 -9.30
CA THR A 88 -2.33 6.75 -8.01
C THR A 88 -3.83 6.48 -8.21
N PRO A 89 -4.40 5.53 -7.46
CA PRO A 89 -5.83 5.25 -7.57
C PRO A 89 -6.67 6.49 -7.30
N GLU A 90 -7.76 6.65 -8.03
CA GLU A 90 -8.63 7.82 -7.89
C GLU A 90 -9.22 7.95 -6.49
N PHE A 91 -9.45 6.84 -5.81
CA PHE A 91 -10.01 6.90 -4.47
C PHE A 91 -9.00 7.34 -3.41
N HIS A 92 -7.71 7.49 -3.76
CA HIS A 92 -6.71 8.06 -2.85
C HIS A 92 -6.86 9.59 -2.80
N THR A 93 -8.01 10.03 -2.38
CA THR A 93 -8.31 11.45 -2.24
C THR A 93 -7.70 11.98 -0.95
N GLU A 94 -7.67 13.30 -0.79
CA GLU A 94 -7.18 13.93 0.43
C GLU A 94 -7.97 13.44 1.65
N LYS A 95 -9.28 13.29 1.49
CA LYS A 95 -10.14 12.78 2.58
C LYS A 95 -9.75 11.35 2.96
N PHE A 96 -9.52 10.50 1.95
CA PHE A 96 -9.11 9.11 2.17
C PHE A 96 -7.77 9.06 2.91
N LEU A 97 -6.79 9.84 2.45
CA LEU A 97 -5.47 9.88 3.08
C LEU A 97 -5.54 10.38 4.53
N THR A 98 -6.39 11.36 4.78
CA THR A 98 -6.58 11.87 6.15
C THR A 98 -7.13 10.78 7.06
N GLN A 99 -8.11 10.01 6.56
CA GLN A 99 -8.67 8.91 7.33
C GLN A 99 -7.64 7.82 7.61
N MET A 100 -6.79 7.52 6.62
CA MET A 100 -5.74 6.53 6.80
C MET A 100 -4.71 6.98 7.83
N LYS A 101 -4.35 8.25 7.80
CA LYS A 101 -3.44 8.81 8.81
C LYS A 101 -4.02 8.68 10.21
N ARG A 102 -5.31 8.96 10.36
CA ARG A 102 -5.98 8.82 11.67
C ARG A 102 -5.93 7.38 12.16
N ARG A 103 -6.19 6.43 11.28
CA ARG A 103 -6.14 5.01 11.65
C ARG A 103 -4.74 4.59 12.05
N LEU A 104 -3.75 5.08 11.33
CA LEU A 104 -2.35 4.79 11.66
C LEU A 104 -2.00 5.36 13.02
N TYR A 105 -2.40 6.59 13.31
CA TYR A 105 -2.15 7.21 14.61
C TYR A 105 -2.86 6.48 15.74
N THR A 106 -4.06 5.97 15.50
CA THR A 106 -4.81 5.22 16.50
C THR A 106 -4.10 3.93 16.88
N LYS A 107 -3.41 3.33 15.92
CA LYS A 107 -2.67 2.09 16.13
C LYS A 107 -1.24 2.32 16.48
N LYS A 108 -0.86 3.53 16.76
CA LYS A 108 0.52 3.78 16.64
C LYS A 108 1.31 3.45 17.83
N GLU A 109 0.77 3.16 18.86
CA GLU A 109 1.59 2.55 19.81
C GLU A 109 2.32 1.48 19.14
N LEU A 110 1.90 1.44 18.21
CA LEU A 110 2.46 0.75 17.16
C LEU A 110 3.82 1.30 16.81
#